data_3ab09a5757f61a5d23675411dc4bd811
#
_entry.id   3ab09a5757f61a5d23675411dc4bd811
#
_cell.length_a   1.000
_cell.length_b   1.000
_cell.length_c   1.000
_cell.angle_alpha   90.00
_cell.angle_beta   90.00
_cell.angle_gamma   90.00
#
_symmetry.space_group_name_H-M   'P 1'
#
loop_
_entity.id
_entity.type
_entity.pdbx_description
1 polymer ?
#
loop_
_entity_poly.entity_id
_entity_poly.type
_entity_poly.pdbx_seq_one_letter_code
_entity_poly.pdbx_strand_id
1 'polypeptide(L)'
;MRRWHEQAKSATIKVFHHRQPRITPMNAPLDRPVLKAKDQPDLSRFNWEDALLLDGQLTDEERMIRDSARAYAQEQLQPRIIEAWREEKTDPAVFREMGELGLLGVTIPEAYGGLGASYVSYGLIAREVERVDSGYRSMMSVQSSLVMYPIYAYGTEAQRMKYLP
;
A
#
# COMPACT_ATOMS: atom_id res chain seq x y z
N MET A 1 -21.15 4.61 -52.73
CA MET A 1 -20.77 5.39 -51.56
C MET A 1 -21.91 5.91 -50.66
N ARG A 2 -23.09 5.23 -50.64
CA ARG A 2 -24.24 5.69 -49.78
C ARG A 2 -24.73 4.66 -48.76
N ARG A 3 -23.98 3.58 -48.54
CA ARG A 3 -24.41 2.48 -47.66
C ARG A 3 -23.71 2.42 -46.28
N TRP A 4 -22.76 3.32 -46.01
CA TRP A 4 -22.00 3.38 -44.74
C TRP A 4 -22.52 4.40 -43.75
N HIS A 5 -23.48 5.27 -44.15
CA HIS A 5 -23.99 6.34 -43.30
C HIS A 5 -25.24 5.99 -42.49
N GLU A 6 -25.89 4.85 -42.73
CA GLU A 6 -27.11 4.50 -42.00
C GLU A 6 -26.92 3.50 -40.86
N GLN A 7 -25.78 2.81 -40.77
CA GLN A 7 -25.52 1.88 -39.66
C GLN A 7 -24.90 2.55 -38.41
N ALA A 8 -24.54 3.82 -38.47
CA ALA A 8 -23.92 4.53 -37.35
C ALA A 8 -24.91 5.19 -36.37
N LYS A 9 -26.22 5.08 -36.60
CA LYS A 9 -27.23 5.78 -35.79
C LYS A 9 -27.98 4.94 -34.76
N SER A 10 -27.59 3.70 -34.52
CA SER A 10 -28.28 2.82 -33.55
C SER A 10 -27.37 2.14 -32.53
N ALA A 11 -26.19 2.66 -32.28
CA ALA A 11 -25.43 2.29 -31.10
C ALA A 11 -25.69 3.30 -29.98
N THR A 12 -26.83 3.21 -29.32
CA THR A 12 -27.04 3.83 -28.03
C THR A 12 -26.00 3.25 -27.09
N ILE A 13 -24.90 3.97 -26.87
CA ILE A 13 -23.95 3.67 -25.81
C ILE A 13 -24.75 3.74 -24.51
N LYS A 14 -25.17 2.59 -24.02
CA LYS A 14 -25.63 2.49 -22.63
C LYS A 14 -24.41 2.83 -21.77
N VAL A 15 -24.34 4.07 -21.34
CA VAL A 15 -23.44 4.49 -20.28
C VAL A 15 -23.89 3.70 -19.07
N PHE A 16 -23.23 2.58 -18.83
CA PHE A 16 -23.33 1.89 -17.56
C PHE A 16 -22.80 2.87 -16.51
N HIS A 17 -23.72 3.47 -15.78
CA HIS A 17 -23.41 4.15 -14.54
C HIS A 17 -22.95 3.05 -13.55
N HIS A 18 -21.74 2.58 -13.74
CA HIS A 18 -21.05 1.84 -12.70
C HIS A 18 -20.93 2.78 -11.52
N ARG A 19 -21.63 2.52 -10.44
CA ARG A 19 -21.34 3.17 -9.16
C ARG A 19 -19.87 2.88 -8.89
N GLN A 20 -19.03 3.87 -9.14
CA GLN A 20 -17.63 3.79 -8.70
C GLN A 20 -17.64 3.46 -7.20
N PRO A 21 -16.84 2.49 -6.76
CA PRO A 21 -16.66 2.29 -5.33
C PRO A 21 -16.33 3.65 -4.75
N ARG A 22 -17.00 4.03 -3.64
CA ARG A 22 -16.70 5.27 -2.94
C ARG A 22 -15.25 5.15 -2.49
N ILE A 23 -14.35 5.79 -3.23
CA ILE A 23 -12.98 5.99 -2.77
C ILE A 23 -13.12 6.79 -1.49
N THR A 24 -12.81 6.17 -0.36
CA THR A 24 -12.80 6.88 0.92
C THR A 24 -11.86 8.07 0.75
N PRO A 25 -12.32 9.31 0.98
CA PRO A 25 -11.44 10.46 0.80
C PRO A 25 -10.17 10.26 1.62
N MET A 26 -9.02 10.54 1.02
CA MET A 26 -7.71 10.42 1.69
C MET A 26 -7.64 11.22 3.00
N ASN A 27 -8.59 12.14 3.21
CA ASN A 27 -8.75 13.00 4.38
C ASN A 27 -9.93 12.59 5.27
N ALA A 28 -10.49 11.38 5.14
CA ALA A 28 -11.49 10.93 6.11
C ALA A 28 -10.87 10.97 7.51
N PRO A 29 -11.53 11.57 8.52
CA PRO A 29 -11.01 11.59 9.87
C PRO A 29 -10.75 10.14 10.31
N LEU A 30 -9.50 9.82 10.60
CA LEU A 30 -9.17 8.54 11.21
C LEU A 30 -9.73 8.59 12.64
N ASP A 31 -10.56 7.62 12.99
CA ASP A 31 -11.02 7.43 14.37
C ASP A 31 -9.83 6.91 15.19
N ARG A 32 -8.95 7.84 15.58
CA ARG A 32 -7.74 7.52 16.32
C ARG A 32 -8.05 7.47 17.80
N PRO A 33 -7.49 6.52 18.53
CA PRO A 33 -7.67 6.45 19.96
C PRO A 33 -7.16 7.74 20.61
N VAL A 34 -8.03 8.41 21.37
CA VAL A 34 -7.62 9.52 22.23
C VAL A 34 -6.81 8.94 23.39
N LEU A 35 -5.54 9.29 23.46
CA LEU A 35 -4.67 8.85 24.56
C LEU A 35 -5.29 9.28 25.90
N LYS A 36 -5.47 8.32 26.81
CA LYS A 36 -5.89 8.62 28.18
C LYS A 36 -4.79 9.41 28.88
N ALA A 37 -5.17 10.25 29.85
CA ALA A 37 -4.20 11.12 30.55
C ALA A 37 -2.98 10.35 31.12
N LYS A 38 -3.17 9.09 31.55
CA LYS A 38 -2.09 8.23 32.04
C LYS A 38 -1.15 7.69 30.97
N ASP A 39 -1.58 7.73 29.71
CA ASP A 39 -0.84 7.20 28.56
C ASP A 39 -0.22 8.36 27.75
N GLN A 40 -0.34 9.61 28.27
CA GLN A 40 0.30 10.75 27.64
C GLN A 40 1.81 10.67 27.85
N PRO A 41 2.58 10.92 26.78
CA PRO A 41 4.05 10.90 26.88
C PRO A 41 4.56 11.98 27.84
N ASP A 42 5.63 11.67 28.56
CA ASP A 42 6.35 12.63 29.37
C ASP A 42 7.05 13.66 28.47
N LEU A 43 6.44 14.83 28.32
CA LEU A 43 6.99 15.92 27.51
C LEU A 43 8.17 16.67 28.20
N SER A 44 8.52 16.32 29.45
CA SER A 44 9.65 16.90 30.15
C SER A 44 10.99 16.40 29.62
N ARG A 45 11.01 15.29 28.89
CA ARG A 45 12.19 14.69 28.26
C ARG A 45 12.01 14.55 26.76
N PHE A 46 13.02 14.99 26.00
CA PHE A 46 13.05 14.78 24.56
C PHE A 46 13.35 13.31 24.25
N ASN A 47 12.44 12.67 23.49
CA ASN A 47 12.64 11.30 23.01
C ASN A 47 13.22 11.37 21.59
N TRP A 48 14.50 11.15 21.45
CA TRP A 48 15.18 11.22 20.15
C TRP A 48 14.79 10.05 19.21
N GLU A 49 14.34 8.91 19.75
CA GLU A 49 13.90 7.74 18.96
C GLU A 49 12.53 7.95 18.34
N ASP A 50 11.68 8.72 19.03
CA ASP A 50 10.33 9.10 18.56
C ASP A 50 10.07 10.58 18.91
N ALA A 51 10.83 11.46 18.26
CA ALA A 51 10.80 12.90 18.52
C ALA A 51 9.43 13.56 18.33
N LEU A 52 8.57 12.97 17.53
CA LEU A 52 7.20 13.44 17.26
C LEU A 52 6.14 12.65 18.01
N LEU A 53 6.53 11.73 18.86
CA LEU A 53 5.66 10.86 19.67
C LEU A 53 4.59 10.15 18.81
N LEU A 54 4.99 9.66 17.65
CA LEU A 54 4.12 9.00 16.68
C LEU A 54 3.68 7.61 17.15
N ASP A 55 4.52 6.90 17.87
CA ASP A 55 4.24 5.53 18.35
C ASP A 55 2.98 5.48 19.22
N GLY A 56 2.78 6.52 20.06
CA GLY A 56 1.57 6.65 20.88
C GLY A 56 0.28 6.91 20.10
N GLN A 57 0.39 7.31 18.85
CA GLN A 57 -0.74 7.62 17.97
C GLN A 57 -1.15 6.43 17.08
N LEU A 58 -0.34 5.37 17.05
CA LEU A 58 -0.63 4.19 16.25
C LEU A 58 -1.67 3.29 16.94
N THR A 59 -2.52 2.67 16.15
CA THR A 59 -3.39 1.58 16.61
C THR A 59 -2.57 0.31 16.85
N ASP A 60 -3.13 -0.67 17.54
CA ASP A 60 -2.47 -1.95 17.76
C ASP A 60 -2.24 -2.70 16.44
N GLU A 61 -3.16 -2.59 15.50
CA GLU A 61 -3.03 -3.14 14.15
C GLU A 61 -1.86 -2.49 13.39
N GLU A 62 -1.78 -1.16 13.41
CA GLU A 62 -0.69 -0.42 12.75
C GLU A 62 0.68 -0.77 13.35
N ARG A 63 0.75 -0.96 14.68
CA ARG A 63 1.98 -1.43 15.34
C ARG A 63 2.36 -2.83 14.89
N MET A 64 1.39 -3.76 14.87
CA MET A 64 1.63 -5.14 14.44
C MET A 64 2.12 -5.20 12.99
N ILE A 65 1.50 -4.44 12.08
CA ILE A 65 1.91 -4.34 10.68
C ILE A 65 3.33 -3.78 10.56
N ARG A 66 3.65 -2.70 11.28
CA ARG A 66 5.00 -2.12 11.33
C ARG A 66 6.03 -3.14 11.81
N ASP A 67 5.74 -3.81 12.91
CA ASP A 67 6.70 -4.73 13.54
C ASP A 67 6.94 -5.97 12.66
N SER A 68 5.91 -6.46 11.98
CA SER A 68 6.04 -7.53 10.98
C SER A 68 6.88 -7.08 9.78
N ALA A 69 6.65 -5.89 9.26
CA ALA A 69 7.44 -5.34 8.17
C ALA A 69 8.90 -5.12 8.58
N ARG A 70 9.14 -4.65 9.81
CA ARG A 70 10.49 -4.49 10.38
C ARG A 70 11.21 -5.83 10.49
N ALA A 71 10.56 -6.85 11.04
CA ALA A 71 11.15 -8.18 11.18
C ALA A 71 11.57 -8.73 9.81
N TYR A 72 10.68 -8.69 8.82
CA TYR A 72 11.02 -9.11 7.46
C TYR A 72 12.18 -8.30 6.86
N ALA A 73 12.13 -6.98 6.97
CA ALA A 73 13.16 -6.12 6.40
C ALA A 73 14.54 -6.38 7.02
N GLN A 74 14.62 -6.52 8.34
CA GLN A 74 15.89 -6.76 9.05
C GLN A 74 16.40 -8.18 8.89
N GLU A 75 15.52 -9.19 8.92
CA GLU A 75 15.92 -10.58 8.91
C GLU A 75 16.12 -11.14 7.50
N GLN A 76 15.35 -10.68 6.52
CA GLN A 76 15.35 -11.23 5.18
C GLN A 76 15.97 -10.28 4.12
N LEU A 77 15.74 -8.98 4.20
CA LEU A 77 16.28 -8.03 3.20
C LEU A 77 17.68 -7.55 3.56
N GLN A 78 17.90 -7.13 4.80
CA GLN A 78 19.17 -6.58 5.26
C GLN A 78 20.39 -7.46 4.96
N PRO A 79 20.34 -8.79 5.15
CA PRO A 79 21.51 -9.65 4.85
C PRO A 79 21.84 -9.73 3.36
N ARG A 80 20.86 -9.50 2.48
CA ARG A 80 21.03 -9.66 1.01
C ARG A 80 21.53 -8.38 0.33
N ILE A 81 21.30 -7.21 0.93
CA ILE A 81 21.43 -5.94 0.20
C ILE A 81 22.87 -5.62 -0.21
N ILE A 82 23.85 -5.91 0.62
CA ILE A 82 25.25 -5.55 0.31
C ILE A 82 25.75 -6.31 -0.90
N GLU A 83 25.43 -7.61 -0.98
CA GLU A 83 25.81 -8.45 -2.11
C GLU A 83 25.03 -8.06 -3.36
N ALA A 84 23.71 -7.88 -3.25
CA ALA A 84 22.86 -7.43 -4.34
C ALA A 84 23.38 -6.11 -4.96
N TRP A 85 23.81 -5.17 -4.12
CA TRP A 85 24.36 -3.90 -4.55
C TRP A 85 25.71 -4.07 -5.25
N ARG A 86 26.62 -4.91 -4.72
CA ARG A 86 27.92 -5.17 -5.32
C ARG A 86 27.83 -5.86 -6.67
N GLU A 87 26.90 -6.79 -6.79
CA GLU A 87 26.68 -7.60 -8.00
C GLU A 87 25.75 -6.92 -9.00
N GLU A 88 25.19 -5.74 -8.66
CA GLU A 88 24.18 -5.03 -9.46
C GLU A 88 23.00 -5.96 -9.83
N LYS A 89 22.59 -6.83 -8.90
CA LYS A 89 21.53 -7.83 -9.08
C LYS A 89 20.49 -7.72 -8.00
N THR A 90 19.25 -7.91 -8.39
CA THR A 90 18.12 -8.06 -7.44
C THR A 90 17.57 -9.46 -7.56
N ASP A 91 17.40 -10.13 -6.42
CA ASP A 91 16.73 -11.42 -6.38
C ASP A 91 15.22 -11.25 -6.63
N PRO A 92 14.67 -11.80 -7.73
CA PRO A 92 13.22 -11.70 -8.01
C PRO A 92 12.33 -12.33 -6.93
N ALA A 93 12.88 -13.22 -6.10
CA ALA A 93 12.16 -13.82 -4.99
C ALA A 93 11.70 -12.79 -3.97
N VAL A 94 12.46 -11.70 -3.77
CA VAL A 94 12.09 -10.60 -2.86
C VAL A 94 10.71 -10.03 -3.20
N PHE A 95 10.41 -9.87 -4.49
CA PHE A 95 9.12 -9.34 -4.93
C PHE A 95 7.96 -10.28 -4.56
N ARG A 96 8.16 -11.59 -4.71
CA ARG A 96 7.17 -12.61 -4.34
C ARG A 96 6.99 -12.67 -2.83
N GLU A 97 8.08 -12.68 -2.08
CA GLU A 97 8.07 -12.67 -0.61
C GLU A 97 7.26 -11.47 -0.08
N MET A 98 7.49 -10.27 -0.63
CA MET A 98 6.72 -9.08 -0.27
C MET A 98 5.22 -9.22 -0.59
N GLY A 99 4.89 -9.86 -1.72
CA GLY A 99 3.50 -10.14 -2.09
C GLY A 99 2.83 -11.10 -1.11
N GLU A 100 3.47 -12.22 -0.79
CA GLU A 100 2.98 -13.23 0.15
C GLU A 100 2.75 -12.67 1.56
N LEU A 101 3.57 -11.70 1.96
CA LEU A 101 3.44 -10.99 3.24
C LEU A 101 2.42 -9.85 3.21
N GLY A 102 1.76 -9.60 2.07
CA GLY A 102 0.79 -8.52 1.91
C GLY A 102 1.41 -7.12 1.84
N LEU A 103 2.73 -6.99 1.69
CA LEU A 103 3.39 -5.68 1.66
C LEU A 103 3.16 -4.91 0.36
N LEU A 104 2.70 -5.58 -0.70
CA LEU A 104 2.46 -4.96 -2.01
C LEU A 104 1.04 -4.44 -2.20
N GLY A 105 0.05 -5.00 -1.55
CA GLY A 105 -1.36 -4.63 -1.71
C GLY A 105 -2.01 -4.06 -0.45
N VAL A 106 -1.27 -3.33 0.36
CA VAL A 106 -1.67 -2.90 1.72
C VAL A 106 -3.02 -2.18 1.74
N THR A 107 -3.24 -1.24 0.82
CA THR A 107 -4.46 -0.41 0.76
C THR A 107 -5.53 -0.95 -0.20
N ILE A 108 -5.24 -2.06 -0.87
CA ILE A 108 -6.21 -2.73 -1.76
C ILE A 108 -7.19 -3.52 -0.89
N PRO A 109 -8.51 -3.47 -1.16
CA PRO A 109 -9.49 -4.23 -0.40
C PRO A 109 -9.23 -5.74 -0.43
N GLU A 110 -9.59 -6.41 0.67
CA GLU A 110 -9.46 -7.87 0.82
C GLU A 110 -10.18 -8.65 -0.30
N ALA A 111 -11.32 -8.13 -0.80
CA ALA A 111 -12.05 -8.72 -1.92
C ALA A 111 -11.19 -8.87 -3.20
N TYR A 112 -10.09 -8.15 -3.31
CA TYR A 112 -9.15 -8.19 -4.42
C TYR A 112 -7.76 -8.69 -3.98
N GLY A 113 -7.67 -9.39 -2.87
CA GLY A 113 -6.42 -9.98 -2.38
C GLY A 113 -5.50 -9.02 -1.60
N GLY A 114 -5.92 -7.78 -1.34
CA GLY A 114 -5.17 -6.82 -0.52
C GLY A 114 -5.44 -6.99 0.98
N LEU A 115 -4.79 -6.16 1.79
CA LEU A 115 -4.99 -6.15 3.25
C LEU A 115 -6.13 -5.22 3.70
N GLY A 116 -6.62 -4.31 2.86
CA GLY A 116 -7.62 -3.31 3.23
C GLY A 116 -7.16 -2.35 4.34
N ALA A 117 -5.85 -2.29 4.62
CA ALA A 117 -5.28 -1.53 5.71
C ALA A 117 -5.16 -0.03 5.39
N SER A 118 -4.83 0.77 6.40
CA SER A 118 -4.74 2.22 6.30
C SER A 118 -3.52 2.70 5.50
N TYR A 119 -3.57 3.95 5.01
CA TYR A 119 -2.40 4.60 4.42
C TYR A 119 -1.29 4.84 5.45
N VAL A 120 -1.61 4.89 6.75
CA VAL A 120 -0.60 4.92 7.81
C VAL A 120 0.16 3.60 7.83
N SER A 121 -0.54 2.46 7.77
CA SER A 121 0.08 1.13 7.66
C SER A 121 1.01 1.04 6.44
N TYR A 122 0.56 1.53 5.27
CA TYR A 122 1.40 1.61 4.08
C TYR A 122 2.68 2.43 4.30
N GLY A 123 2.56 3.60 4.93
CA GLY A 123 3.70 4.47 5.26
C GLY A 123 4.66 3.82 6.25
N LEU A 124 4.15 3.08 7.24
CA LEU A 124 4.97 2.36 8.21
C LEU A 124 5.77 1.23 7.56
N ILE A 125 5.14 0.44 6.67
CA ILE A 125 5.83 -0.58 5.88
C ILE A 125 6.93 0.06 5.02
N ALA A 126 6.58 1.13 4.28
CA ALA A 126 7.52 1.84 3.44
C ALA A 126 8.75 2.31 4.23
N ARG A 127 8.55 2.85 5.43
CA ARG A 127 9.63 3.29 6.33
C ARG A 127 10.56 2.14 6.73
N GLU A 128 10.01 0.99 7.08
CA GLU A 128 10.82 -0.15 7.53
C GLU A 128 11.61 -0.77 6.36
N VAL A 129 11.05 -0.83 5.16
CA VAL A 129 11.77 -1.29 3.97
C VAL A 129 12.83 -0.27 3.53
N GLU A 130 12.53 1.04 3.57
CA GLU A 130 13.48 2.12 3.27
C GLU A 130 14.72 2.08 4.16
N ARG A 131 14.60 1.69 5.41
CA ARG A 131 15.73 1.53 6.34
C ARG A 131 16.77 0.55 5.84
N VAL A 132 16.39 -0.40 5.00
CA VAL A 132 17.28 -1.39 4.40
C VAL A 132 17.78 -0.88 3.06
N ASP A 133 16.85 -0.52 2.15
CA ASP A 133 17.23 -0.09 0.81
C ASP A 133 16.10 0.68 0.11
N SER A 134 16.45 1.83 -0.47
CA SER A 134 15.53 2.66 -1.24
C SER A 134 15.05 2.00 -2.53
N GLY A 135 15.81 1.12 -3.13
CA GLY A 135 15.43 0.38 -4.34
C GLY A 135 14.30 -0.59 -4.04
N TYR A 136 14.41 -1.36 -2.96
CA TYR A 136 13.34 -2.27 -2.51
C TYR A 136 12.09 -1.50 -2.12
N ARG A 137 12.21 -0.39 -1.40
CA ARG A 137 11.07 0.46 -1.08
C ARG A 137 10.45 1.06 -2.35
N SER A 138 11.26 1.48 -3.31
CA SER A 138 10.77 2.00 -4.58
C SER A 138 9.99 0.95 -5.37
N MET A 139 10.52 -0.28 -5.47
CA MET A 139 9.84 -1.41 -6.09
C MET A 139 8.47 -1.68 -5.43
N MET A 140 8.43 -1.75 -4.11
CA MET A 140 7.20 -1.93 -3.34
C MET A 140 6.19 -0.82 -3.63
N SER A 141 6.61 0.45 -3.61
CA SER A 141 5.70 1.57 -3.82
C SER A 141 5.22 1.69 -5.27
N VAL A 142 6.06 1.39 -6.25
CA VAL A 142 5.63 1.33 -7.66
C VAL A 142 4.53 0.30 -7.83
N GLN A 143 4.74 -0.92 -7.33
CA GLN A 143 3.73 -1.97 -7.44
C GLN A 143 2.42 -1.58 -6.75
N SER A 144 2.48 -1.08 -5.52
CA SER A 144 1.28 -0.76 -4.74
C SER A 144 0.53 0.45 -5.29
N SER A 145 1.24 1.56 -5.58
CA SER A 145 0.60 2.84 -5.88
C SER A 145 0.48 3.15 -7.37
N LEU A 146 1.42 2.69 -8.21
CA LEU A 146 1.42 2.99 -9.65
C LEU A 146 0.86 1.84 -10.49
N VAL A 147 0.80 0.63 -9.97
CA VAL A 147 0.24 -0.54 -10.68
C VAL A 147 -1.09 -0.96 -10.06
N MET A 148 -1.09 -1.43 -8.81
CA MET A 148 -2.31 -1.99 -8.20
C MET A 148 -3.39 -0.92 -7.97
N TYR A 149 -3.02 0.24 -7.44
CA TYR A 149 -4.00 1.27 -7.15
C TYR A 149 -4.72 1.81 -8.41
N PRO A 150 -4.07 2.13 -9.54
CA PRO A 150 -4.77 2.51 -10.76
C PRO A 150 -5.69 1.41 -11.31
N ILE A 151 -5.30 0.14 -11.24
CA ILE A 151 -6.19 -0.97 -11.63
C ILE A 151 -7.42 -0.99 -10.72
N TYR A 152 -7.23 -0.82 -9.42
CA TYR A 152 -8.34 -0.76 -8.47
C TYR A 152 -9.25 0.45 -8.72
N ALA A 153 -8.70 1.64 -8.88
CA ALA A 153 -9.47 2.88 -8.98
C ALA A 153 -10.19 3.04 -10.33
N TYR A 154 -9.55 2.63 -11.42
CA TYR A 154 -10.00 2.94 -12.77
C TYR A 154 -10.30 1.71 -13.63
N GLY A 155 -9.88 0.53 -13.21
CA GLY A 155 -10.13 -0.73 -13.92
C GLY A 155 -11.60 -1.14 -13.88
N THR A 156 -12.00 -1.93 -14.85
CA THR A 156 -13.28 -2.65 -14.83
C THR A 156 -13.25 -3.74 -13.77
N GLU A 157 -14.41 -4.24 -13.34
CA GLU A 157 -14.47 -5.33 -12.37
C GLU A 157 -13.71 -6.58 -12.86
N ALA A 158 -13.83 -6.92 -14.14
CA ALA A 158 -13.10 -8.02 -14.74
C ALA A 158 -11.57 -7.82 -14.68
N GLN A 159 -11.09 -6.58 -14.82
CA GLN A 159 -9.67 -6.27 -14.69
C GLN A 159 -9.21 -6.35 -13.22
N ARG A 160 -10.00 -5.84 -12.28
CA ARG A 160 -9.70 -5.95 -10.84
C ARG A 160 -9.56 -7.41 -10.43
N MET A 161 -10.55 -8.23 -10.75
CA MET A 161 -10.56 -9.66 -10.41
C MET A 161 -9.45 -10.46 -11.08
N LYS A 162 -8.93 -9.99 -12.22
CA LYS A 162 -7.88 -10.68 -12.95
C LYS A 162 -6.45 -10.31 -12.52
N TYR A 163 -6.23 -9.04 -12.17
CA TYR A 163 -4.87 -8.50 -12.05
C TYR A 163 -4.48 -8.07 -10.64
N LEU A 164 -5.42 -7.98 -9.69
CA LEU A 164 -5.11 -7.59 -8.31
C LEU A 164 -4.76 -8.77 -7.39
N PRO A 165 -5.43 -9.95 -7.52
CA PRO A 165 -5.08 -11.13 -6.70
C PRO A 165 -3.68 -11.66 -7.00
#